data_182998379b86fd332da5aaab2ae44407
#
_entry.id   182998379b86fd332da5aaab2ae44407
#
_cell.length_a   1.000
_cell.length_b   1.000
_cell.length_c   1.000
_cell.angle_alpha   90.00
_cell.angle_beta   90.00
_cell.angle_gamma   90.00
#
_symmetry.space_group_name_H-M   'P 1'
#
loop_
_entity.id
_entity.type
_entity.pdbx_description
1 polymer ?
#
loop_
_entity_poly.entity_id
_entity_poly.type
_entity_poly.pdbx_seq_one_letter_code
_entity_poly.pdbx_strand_id
1 'polypeptide(L)'
;SVKINNVIPIYVIPVGYIDTNESHHSSHNKPLPNKMISIGRYSPEKQLDHQIELMSKLVPAFPNLQLHLFGFGKEETHYRKLIAQYHLENHVFLRGFIYDLNQEIETAYVSLLTSKMEGFNLGVLETIAKGVPTVSYDTKYGPSELIVNHKNGFIIEQDNKEQLYHSVKKLLLDSNLREQFSKESIKHAQIFNDKNVFDTWVTVFRTLKVNL
;
A
#
# COMPACT_ATOMS: atom_id res chain seq x y z
N SER A 1 24.94 -4.87 -47.47
CA SER A 1 24.85 -4.80 -46.02
C SER A 1 23.39 -4.91 -45.59
N VAL A 2 23.01 -6.04 -45.02
CA VAL A 2 21.71 -6.30 -44.46
C VAL A 2 21.63 -5.51 -43.12
N LYS A 3 20.86 -4.42 -43.09
CA LYS A 3 20.51 -3.76 -41.82
C LYS A 3 19.51 -4.68 -41.13
N ILE A 4 19.98 -5.47 -40.16
CA ILE A 4 19.12 -6.22 -39.26
C ILE A 4 18.60 -5.18 -38.24
N ASN A 5 17.37 -4.71 -38.42
CA ASN A 5 16.65 -3.98 -37.39
C ASN A 5 16.24 -5.01 -36.32
N ASN A 6 17.15 -5.35 -35.43
CA ASN A 6 16.81 -6.16 -34.26
C ASN A 6 16.01 -5.28 -33.28
N VAL A 7 14.69 -5.24 -33.44
CA VAL A 7 13.79 -4.78 -32.38
C VAL A 7 13.76 -5.87 -31.33
N ILE A 8 14.43 -5.65 -30.21
CA ILE A 8 14.34 -6.55 -29.06
C ILE A 8 12.96 -6.32 -28.43
N PRO A 9 12.07 -7.31 -28.40
CA PRO A 9 10.77 -7.16 -27.76
C PRO A 9 10.96 -7.00 -26.24
N ILE A 10 10.27 -6.01 -25.64
CA ILE A 10 10.24 -5.79 -24.20
C ILE A 10 8.87 -6.22 -23.71
N TYR A 11 8.85 -7.11 -22.73
CA TYR A 11 7.63 -7.54 -22.05
C TYR A 11 7.67 -7.06 -20.59
N VAL A 12 6.59 -6.43 -20.14
CA VAL A 12 6.43 -6.04 -18.74
C VAL A 12 5.49 -7.05 -18.08
N ILE A 13 6.01 -7.77 -17.11
CA ILE A 13 5.24 -8.75 -16.34
C ILE A 13 5.24 -8.28 -14.89
N PRO A 14 4.05 -8.07 -14.31
CA PRO A 14 3.96 -7.62 -12.92
C PRO A 14 4.46 -8.68 -11.95
N VAL A 15 4.83 -8.26 -10.75
CA VAL A 15 5.04 -9.18 -9.63
C VAL A 15 3.67 -9.63 -9.14
N GLY A 16 3.53 -10.92 -8.90
CA GLY A 16 2.30 -11.50 -8.34
C GLY A 16 2.35 -11.64 -6.82
N TYR A 17 1.21 -11.90 -6.23
CA TYR A 17 1.08 -12.34 -4.85
C TYR A 17 0.38 -13.68 -4.79
N ILE A 18 0.72 -14.50 -3.80
CA ILE A 18 0.05 -15.77 -3.55
C ILE A 18 -1.19 -15.46 -2.70
N ASP A 19 -2.36 -15.72 -3.24
CA ASP A 19 -3.58 -15.67 -2.45
C ASP A 19 -3.67 -16.94 -1.60
N THR A 20 -3.13 -16.88 -0.39
CA THR A 20 -3.16 -18.00 0.56
C THR A 20 -4.57 -18.27 1.09
N ASN A 21 -5.58 -17.51 0.68
CA ASN A 21 -6.92 -17.53 1.23
C ASN A 21 -7.99 -18.17 0.35
N GLU A 22 -7.66 -18.95 -0.68
CA GLU A 22 -8.70 -19.77 -1.35
C GLU A 22 -9.47 -20.69 -0.37
N SER A 23 -8.92 -20.93 0.85
CA SER A 23 -9.54 -21.74 1.90
C SER A 23 -10.10 -20.96 3.10
N HIS A 24 -9.93 -19.63 3.19
CA HIS A 24 -10.28 -18.85 4.39
C HIS A 24 -11.20 -17.64 4.14
N HIS A 25 -12.14 -17.72 3.20
CA HIS A 25 -13.19 -16.70 3.05
C HIS A 25 -14.17 -16.56 4.24
N SER A 26 -13.87 -17.15 5.40
CA SER A 26 -14.82 -17.22 6.53
C SER A 26 -14.42 -16.51 7.83
N SER A 27 -13.25 -15.89 7.93
CA SER A 27 -12.93 -15.02 9.08
C SER A 27 -12.75 -13.57 8.66
N HIS A 28 -13.85 -12.92 8.28
CA HIS A 28 -13.82 -11.49 8.01
C HIS A 28 -13.66 -10.72 9.34
N ASN A 29 -12.43 -10.48 9.73
CA ASN A 29 -12.16 -9.44 10.72
C ASN A 29 -12.67 -8.12 10.15
N LYS A 30 -13.63 -7.49 10.83
CA LYS A 30 -14.14 -6.19 10.37
C LYS A 30 -13.03 -5.15 10.49
N PRO A 31 -12.85 -4.30 9.48
CA PRO A 31 -11.95 -3.17 9.58
C PRO A 31 -12.28 -2.31 10.81
N LEU A 32 -11.26 -1.93 11.56
CA LEU A 32 -11.39 -1.05 12.72
C LEU A 32 -11.30 0.40 12.25
N PRO A 33 -12.36 1.22 12.36
CA PRO A 33 -12.39 2.59 11.82
C PRO A 33 -11.29 3.51 12.37
N ASN A 34 -10.65 3.09 13.44
CA ASN A 34 -9.58 3.83 14.10
C ASN A 34 -8.17 3.26 13.80
N LYS A 35 -8.01 2.29 12.91
CA LYS A 35 -6.71 1.66 12.63
C LYS A 35 -6.21 1.98 11.23
N MET A 36 -5.10 2.69 11.13
CA MET A 36 -4.34 2.88 9.89
C MET A 36 -3.04 2.09 9.94
N ILE A 37 -2.54 1.69 8.77
CA ILE A 37 -1.29 0.95 8.65
C ILE A 37 -0.35 1.55 7.60
N SER A 38 0.94 1.30 7.76
CA SER A 38 1.95 1.47 6.74
C SER A 38 2.98 0.36 6.82
N ILE A 39 3.37 -0.20 5.68
CA ILE A 39 4.29 -1.33 5.58
C ILE A 39 5.52 -0.90 4.79
N GLY A 40 6.69 -0.95 5.40
CA GLY A 40 7.92 -0.60 4.72
C GLY A 40 9.11 -0.41 5.65
N ARG A 41 10.30 -0.31 5.06
CA ARG A 41 11.54 -0.07 5.82
C ARG A 41 11.50 1.30 6.51
N TYR A 42 12.10 1.39 7.69
CA TYR A 42 12.30 2.67 8.37
C TYR A 42 13.53 3.37 7.79
N SER A 43 13.31 4.07 6.69
CA SER A 43 14.36 4.73 5.93
C SER A 43 13.88 6.08 5.38
N PRO A 44 14.79 7.03 5.08
CA PRO A 44 14.43 8.39 4.68
C PRO A 44 13.55 8.45 3.43
N GLU A 45 13.76 7.52 2.49
CA GLU A 45 12.97 7.45 1.27
C GLU A 45 11.51 7.07 1.49
N LYS A 46 11.16 6.46 2.64
CA LYS A 46 9.78 6.08 2.99
C LYS A 46 8.97 7.21 3.62
N GLN A 47 9.63 8.28 4.08
CA GLN A 47 9.01 9.48 4.64
C GLN A 47 7.90 9.17 5.67
N LEU A 48 8.16 8.22 6.59
CA LEU A 48 7.21 7.91 7.66
C LEU A 48 7.03 9.07 8.65
N ASP A 49 7.96 10.02 8.68
CA ASP A 49 7.84 11.31 9.37
C ASP A 49 6.61 12.10 8.89
N HIS A 50 6.28 12.10 7.60
CA HIS A 50 5.07 12.73 7.07
C HIS A 50 3.79 12.06 7.60
N GLN A 51 3.83 10.74 7.81
CA GLN A 51 2.70 10.01 8.41
C GLN A 51 2.55 10.29 9.91
N ILE A 52 3.68 10.43 10.63
CA ILE A 52 3.66 10.83 12.05
C ILE A 52 3.13 12.26 12.20
N GLU A 53 3.58 13.20 11.35
CA GLU A 53 3.04 14.56 11.33
C GLU A 53 1.55 14.59 10.95
N LEU A 54 1.11 13.76 10.00
CA LEU A 54 -0.32 13.60 9.68
C LEU A 54 -1.13 13.24 10.92
N MET A 55 -0.63 12.31 11.75
CA MET A 55 -1.32 11.90 12.98
C MET A 55 -1.50 13.05 13.95
N SER A 56 -0.51 13.96 14.10
CA SER A 56 -0.65 15.12 14.98
C SER A 56 -1.80 16.05 14.58
N LYS A 57 -2.14 16.09 13.28
CA LYS A 57 -3.26 16.87 12.73
C LYS A 57 -4.60 16.14 12.82
N LEU A 58 -4.60 14.80 12.74
CA LEU A 58 -5.83 13.99 12.76
C LEU A 58 -6.33 13.68 14.17
N VAL A 59 -5.44 13.41 15.13
CA VAL A 59 -5.79 13.01 16.51
C VAL A 59 -6.75 13.96 17.21
N PRO A 60 -6.64 15.31 17.09
CA PRO A 60 -7.61 16.23 17.71
C PRO A 60 -9.06 16.00 17.25
N ALA A 61 -9.27 15.55 16.01
CA ALA A 61 -10.59 15.23 15.46
C ALA A 61 -10.98 13.75 15.61
N PHE A 62 -10.00 12.88 15.77
CA PHE A 62 -10.16 11.43 15.87
C PHE A 62 -9.35 10.88 17.06
N PRO A 63 -9.79 11.08 18.31
CA PRO A 63 -8.98 10.82 19.52
C PRO A 63 -8.66 9.35 19.77
N ASN A 64 -9.28 8.42 19.05
CA ASN A 64 -8.99 6.99 19.15
C ASN A 64 -8.20 6.47 17.93
N LEU A 65 -7.78 7.36 17.01
CA LEU A 65 -7.08 6.96 15.80
C LEU A 65 -5.69 6.43 16.12
N GLN A 66 -5.32 5.35 15.45
CA GLN A 66 -4.03 4.68 15.60
C GLN A 66 -3.37 4.48 14.24
N LEU A 67 -2.06 4.67 14.20
CA LEU A 67 -1.20 4.35 13.06
C LEU A 67 -0.20 3.29 13.47
N HIS A 68 -0.23 2.15 12.78
CA HIS A 68 0.70 1.05 13.00
C HIS A 68 1.71 1.00 11.85
N LEU A 69 2.98 1.22 12.16
CA LEU A 69 4.09 1.20 11.22
C LEU A 69 4.80 -0.15 11.31
N PHE A 70 4.71 -0.94 10.24
CA PHE A 70 5.33 -2.26 10.15
C PHE A 70 6.61 -2.20 9.34
N GLY A 71 7.70 -2.68 9.92
CA GLY A 71 9.04 -2.70 9.33
C GLY A 71 10.11 -2.32 10.33
N PHE A 72 11.32 -2.16 9.85
CA PHE A 72 12.47 -1.77 10.65
C PHE A 72 13.49 -1.00 9.82
N GLY A 73 14.42 -0.32 10.46
CA GLY A 73 15.49 0.39 9.78
C GLY A 73 16.14 1.48 10.62
N LYS A 74 17.10 2.16 10.00
CA LYS A 74 17.97 3.13 10.67
C LYS A 74 17.25 4.38 11.21
N GLU A 75 16.07 4.70 10.67
CA GLU A 75 15.29 5.87 11.08
C GLU A 75 14.41 5.61 12.33
N GLU A 76 14.43 4.43 12.92
CA GLU A 76 13.56 4.11 14.07
C GLU A 76 13.76 5.08 15.23
N THR A 77 15.00 5.41 15.57
CA THR A 77 15.29 6.37 16.65
C THR A 77 14.75 7.77 16.32
N HIS A 78 14.83 8.19 15.08
CA HIS A 78 14.26 9.46 14.62
C HIS A 78 12.73 9.46 14.76
N TYR A 79 12.06 8.39 14.33
CA TYR A 79 10.59 8.29 14.44
C TYR A 79 10.12 8.25 15.90
N ARG A 80 10.82 7.56 16.78
CA ARG A 80 10.52 7.59 18.24
C ARG A 80 10.60 9.00 18.81
N LYS A 81 11.60 9.80 18.40
CA LYS A 81 11.72 11.20 18.82
C LYS A 81 10.57 12.05 18.30
N LEU A 82 10.15 11.89 17.06
CA LEU A 82 9.01 12.60 16.49
C LEU A 82 7.70 12.24 17.18
N ILE A 83 7.47 10.95 17.47
CA ILE A 83 6.29 10.49 18.20
C ILE A 83 6.21 11.16 19.56
N ALA A 84 7.31 11.22 20.31
CA ALA A 84 7.38 11.89 21.59
C ALA A 84 7.20 13.42 21.47
N GLN A 85 7.82 14.03 20.47
CA GLN A 85 7.70 15.47 20.20
C GLN A 85 6.27 15.90 19.92
N TYR A 86 5.48 15.07 19.23
CA TYR A 86 4.08 15.33 18.92
C TYR A 86 3.10 14.73 19.94
N HIS A 87 3.58 14.13 21.05
CA HIS A 87 2.76 13.49 22.09
C HIS A 87 1.83 12.39 21.51
N LEU A 88 2.37 11.57 20.62
CA LEU A 88 1.62 10.55 19.89
C LEU A 88 1.89 9.11 20.36
N GLU A 89 2.42 8.90 21.58
CA GLU A 89 2.82 7.60 22.10
C GLU A 89 1.66 6.59 22.18
N ASN A 90 0.43 7.10 22.33
CA ASN A 90 -0.79 6.29 22.36
C ASN A 90 -1.47 6.17 20.98
N HIS A 91 -0.88 6.74 19.93
CA HIS A 91 -1.51 6.86 18.60
C HIS A 91 -0.63 6.30 17.48
N VAL A 92 0.70 6.31 17.62
CA VAL A 92 1.62 5.83 16.60
C VAL A 92 2.50 4.72 17.19
N PHE A 93 2.44 3.56 16.58
CA PHE A 93 3.11 2.35 17.05
C PHE A 93 4.12 1.85 16.01
N LEU A 94 5.41 1.82 16.39
CA LEU A 94 6.47 1.17 15.64
C LEU A 94 6.41 -0.34 15.96
N ARG A 95 5.85 -1.14 15.07
CA ARG A 95 5.56 -2.56 15.29
C ARG A 95 6.73 -3.50 15.00
N GLY A 96 7.78 -2.98 14.36
CA GLY A 96 8.88 -3.83 13.91
C GLY A 96 8.49 -4.72 12.74
N PHE A 97 9.32 -5.73 12.48
CA PHE A 97 9.06 -6.73 11.44
C PHE A 97 8.14 -7.82 11.99
N ILE A 98 7.09 -8.11 11.24
CA ILE A 98 6.16 -9.22 11.49
C ILE A 98 6.16 -10.11 10.25
N TYR A 99 6.32 -11.42 10.44
CA TYR A 99 6.39 -12.39 9.35
C TYR A 99 5.04 -12.54 8.63
N ASP A 100 3.95 -12.57 9.38
CA ASP A 100 2.58 -12.67 8.85
C ASP A 100 1.78 -11.44 9.25
N LEU A 101 1.48 -10.59 8.25
CA LEU A 101 0.72 -9.37 8.42
C LEU A 101 -0.79 -9.53 8.10
N ASN A 102 -1.25 -10.73 7.75
CA ASN A 102 -2.62 -10.94 7.28
C ASN A 102 -3.65 -10.35 8.23
N GLN A 103 -3.61 -10.71 9.53
CA GLN A 103 -4.55 -10.21 10.52
C GLN A 103 -4.45 -8.68 10.72
N GLU A 104 -3.24 -8.14 10.68
CA GLU A 104 -2.99 -6.71 10.85
C GLU A 104 -3.56 -5.91 9.67
N ILE A 105 -3.41 -6.43 8.45
CA ILE A 105 -3.97 -5.84 7.24
C ILE A 105 -5.50 -5.95 7.23
N GLU A 106 -6.06 -7.12 7.49
CA GLU A 106 -7.53 -7.35 7.48
C GLU A 106 -8.27 -6.42 8.43
N THR A 107 -7.67 -6.08 9.56
CA THR A 107 -8.25 -5.15 10.53
C THR A 107 -7.98 -3.68 10.23
N ALA A 108 -7.16 -3.36 9.24
CA ALA A 108 -6.85 -1.99 8.88
C ALA A 108 -7.99 -1.29 8.14
N TYR A 109 -8.18 -0.01 8.41
CA TYR A 109 -9.18 0.81 7.76
C TYR A 109 -8.65 1.54 6.54
N VAL A 110 -7.41 2.07 6.63
CA VAL A 110 -6.69 2.79 5.56
C VAL A 110 -5.23 2.41 5.62
N SER A 111 -4.60 2.26 4.48
CA SER A 111 -3.15 2.12 4.31
C SER A 111 -2.51 3.41 3.81
N LEU A 112 -1.28 3.69 4.21
CA LEU A 112 -0.53 4.87 3.81
C LEU A 112 0.77 4.49 3.10
N LEU A 113 1.11 5.24 2.03
CA LEU A 113 2.39 5.17 1.35
C LEU A 113 2.90 6.58 1.03
N THR A 114 3.95 7.01 1.73
CA THR A 114 4.51 8.36 1.60
C THR A 114 5.91 8.37 1.01
N SER A 115 6.27 7.34 0.28
CA SER A 115 7.61 7.16 -0.26
C SER A 115 7.96 8.20 -1.33
N LYS A 116 9.24 8.62 -1.37
CA LYS A 116 9.80 9.43 -2.47
C LYS A 116 10.02 8.62 -3.74
N MET A 117 10.30 7.34 -3.58
CA MET A 117 10.61 6.44 -4.68
C MET A 117 10.13 5.04 -4.33
N GLU A 118 9.47 4.41 -5.30
CA GLU A 118 9.07 3.01 -5.26
C GLU A 118 9.40 2.34 -6.58
N GLY A 119 9.58 1.01 -6.51
CA GLY A 119 9.38 0.15 -7.66
C GLY A 119 7.94 -0.35 -7.63
N PHE A 120 7.77 -1.68 -7.62
CA PHE A 120 6.47 -2.30 -7.35
C PHE A 120 6.34 -2.54 -5.84
N ASN A 121 5.38 -1.91 -5.17
CA ASN A 121 5.24 -1.99 -3.71
C ASN A 121 4.36 -3.16 -3.29
N LEU A 122 4.99 -4.28 -2.87
CA LEU A 122 4.27 -5.48 -2.41
C LEU A 122 3.38 -5.21 -1.20
N GLY A 123 3.80 -4.39 -0.25
CA GLY A 123 2.98 -4.05 0.90
C GLY A 123 1.66 -3.36 0.52
N VAL A 124 1.67 -2.51 -0.52
CA VAL A 124 0.43 -1.93 -1.06
C VAL A 124 -0.40 -3.01 -1.77
N LEU A 125 0.23 -3.90 -2.54
CA LEU A 125 -0.50 -5.00 -3.18
C LEU A 125 -1.19 -5.88 -2.15
N GLU A 126 -0.51 -6.26 -1.08
CA GLU A 126 -1.08 -7.04 0.03
C GLU A 126 -2.26 -6.31 0.69
N THR A 127 -2.16 -4.99 0.89
CA THR A 127 -3.26 -4.21 1.49
C THR A 127 -4.48 -4.13 0.58
N ILE A 128 -4.29 -3.82 -0.71
CA ILE A 128 -5.43 -3.74 -1.64
C ILE A 128 -6.07 -5.11 -1.91
N ALA A 129 -5.29 -6.21 -1.86
CA ALA A 129 -5.81 -7.57 -1.98
C ALA A 129 -6.76 -7.94 -0.83
N LYS A 130 -6.55 -7.37 0.36
CA LYS A 130 -7.43 -7.49 1.53
C LYS A 130 -8.51 -6.40 1.60
N GLY A 131 -8.66 -5.59 0.55
CA GLY A 131 -9.66 -4.54 0.50
C GLY A 131 -9.37 -3.33 1.39
N VAL A 132 -8.11 -3.03 1.65
CA VAL A 132 -7.73 -1.84 2.41
C VAL A 132 -7.35 -0.73 1.43
N PRO A 133 -8.14 0.36 1.35
CA PRO A 133 -7.84 1.49 0.49
C PRO A 133 -6.53 2.15 0.91
N THR A 134 -5.74 2.56 -0.08
CA THR A 134 -4.44 3.18 0.17
C THR A 134 -4.46 4.65 -0.26
N VAL A 135 -3.89 5.53 0.58
CA VAL A 135 -3.53 6.90 0.23
C VAL A 135 -2.03 6.96 0.00
N SER A 136 -1.63 7.32 -1.21
CA SER A 136 -0.22 7.30 -1.63
C SER A 136 0.20 8.63 -2.23
N TYR A 137 1.45 9.02 -1.98
CA TYR A 137 2.10 10.00 -2.84
C TYR A 137 2.25 9.46 -4.27
N ASP A 138 2.18 10.35 -5.25
CA ASP A 138 2.44 10.05 -6.66
C ASP A 138 3.94 9.93 -6.86
N THR A 139 4.47 8.74 -6.66
CA THR A 139 5.85 8.43 -6.98
C THR A 139 5.97 7.97 -8.43
N LYS A 140 7.10 8.19 -9.05
CA LYS A 140 7.32 7.99 -10.48
C LYS A 140 6.98 6.58 -11.00
N TYR A 141 7.03 5.54 -10.15
CA TYR A 141 6.74 4.15 -10.50
C TYR A 141 5.97 3.47 -9.36
N GLY A 142 5.23 2.41 -9.67
CA GLY A 142 4.64 1.47 -8.72
C GLY A 142 3.25 1.84 -8.19
N PRO A 143 3.04 2.90 -7.40
CA PRO A 143 1.74 3.16 -6.79
C PRO A 143 0.59 3.31 -7.80
N SER A 144 0.82 3.97 -8.93
CA SER A 144 -0.19 4.17 -9.98
C SER A 144 -0.58 2.88 -10.72
N GLU A 145 0.18 1.81 -10.60
CA GLU A 145 -0.20 0.49 -11.10
C GLU A 145 -1.16 -0.23 -10.14
N LEU A 146 -1.01 0.01 -8.85
CA LEU A 146 -1.78 -0.63 -7.78
C LEU A 146 -2.99 0.19 -7.34
N ILE A 147 -2.89 1.52 -7.43
CA ILE A 147 -3.92 2.44 -6.98
C ILE A 147 -4.50 3.18 -8.18
N VAL A 148 -5.75 2.93 -8.48
CA VAL A 148 -6.55 3.70 -9.44
C VAL A 148 -7.18 4.86 -8.70
N ASN A 149 -6.65 6.06 -8.93
CA ASN A 149 -7.04 7.27 -8.21
C ASN A 149 -8.57 7.47 -8.20
N HIS A 150 -9.14 7.79 -7.04
CA HIS A 150 -10.59 7.94 -6.80
C HIS A 150 -11.44 6.68 -7.01
N LYS A 151 -10.83 5.49 -7.15
CA LYS A 151 -11.56 4.22 -7.25
C LYS A 151 -11.25 3.27 -6.10
N ASN A 152 -9.97 2.97 -5.87
CA ASN A 152 -9.55 2.06 -4.81
C ASN A 152 -8.58 2.71 -3.81
N GLY A 153 -8.34 4.02 -3.95
CA GLY A 153 -7.46 4.82 -3.11
C GLY A 153 -7.32 6.24 -3.64
N PHE A 154 -6.39 6.97 -3.06
CA PHE A 154 -6.00 8.29 -3.51
C PHE A 154 -4.52 8.30 -3.87
N ILE A 155 -4.22 8.82 -5.07
CA ILE A 155 -2.86 9.22 -5.46
C ILE A 155 -2.81 10.74 -5.37
N ILE A 156 -1.89 11.26 -4.58
CA ILE A 156 -1.76 12.68 -4.28
C ILE A 156 -0.36 13.16 -4.63
N GLU A 157 -0.24 14.44 -4.88
CA GLU A 157 1.03 15.06 -5.24
C GLU A 157 2.14 14.75 -4.22
N GLN A 158 3.35 14.48 -4.71
CA GLN A 158 4.52 14.20 -3.88
C GLN A 158 4.76 15.32 -2.88
N ASP A 159 4.98 14.97 -1.62
CA ASP A 159 5.21 15.88 -0.48
C ASP A 159 4.02 16.82 -0.15
N ASN A 160 2.87 16.67 -0.79
CA ASN A 160 1.69 17.47 -0.48
C ASN A 160 0.97 16.96 0.78
N LYS A 161 1.47 17.37 1.94
CA LYS A 161 0.93 16.99 3.26
C LYS A 161 -0.50 17.43 3.50
N GLU A 162 -0.94 18.50 2.84
CA GLU A 162 -2.31 19.00 2.94
C GLU A 162 -3.29 18.09 2.19
N GLN A 163 -2.95 17.67 0.97
CA GLN A 163 -3.73 16.66 0.25
C GLN A 163 -3.75 15.33 0.98
N LEU A 164 -2.61 14.92 1.60
CA LEU A 164 -2.54 13.71 2.42
C LEU A 164 -3.57 13.79 3.56
N TYR A 165 -3.58 14.89 4.31
CA TYR A 165 -4.54 15.12 5.39
C TYR A 165 -5.99 15.04 4.90
N HIS A 166 -6.35 15.76 3.85
CA HIS A 166 -7.72 15.79 3.34
C HIS A 166 -8.18 14.43 2.78
N SER A 167 -7.30 13.72 2.07
CA SER A 167 -7.61 12.40 1.51
C SER A 167 -7.84 11.36 2.59
N VAL A 168 -6.98 11.31 3.60
CA VAL A 168 -7.15 10.39 4.74
C VAL A 168 -8.39 10.75 5.54
N LYS A 169 -8.58 12.02 5.88
CA LYS A 169 -9.76 12.51 6.62
C LYS A 169 -11.06 12.16 5.90
N LYS A 170 -11.09 12.25 4.58
CA LYS A 170 -12.26 11.90 3.76
C LYS A 170 -12.62 10.43 3.93
N LEU A 171 -11.65 9.51 3.87
CA LEU A 171 -11.89 8.08 4.08
C LEU A 171 -12.32 7.76 5.53
N LEU A 172 -11.81 8.49 6.51
CA LEU A 172 -12.21 8.31 7.91
C LEU A 172 -13.65 8.77 8.19
N LEU A 173 -14.13 9.79 7.48
CA LEU A 173 -15.47 10.37 7.67
C LEU A 173 -16.53 9.71 6.80
N ASP A 174 -16.17 9.17 5.63
CA ASP A 174 -17.11 8.58 4.65
C ASP A 174 -16.91 7.07 4.56
N SER A 175 -17.65 6.35 5.39
CA SER A 175 -17.61 4.88 5.42
C SER A 175 -18.11 4.25 4.11
N ASN A 176 -19.06 4.89 3.42
CA ASN A 176 -19.58 4.40 2.14
C ASN A 176 -18.51 4.50 1.04
N LEU A 177 -17.82 5.63 0.97
CA LEU A 177 -16.68 5.80 0.07
C LEU A 177 -15.58 4.77 0.36
N ARG A 178 -15.24 4.59 1.65
CA ARG A 178 -14.25 3.60 2.08
C ARG A 178 -14.64 2.18 1.66
N GLU A 179 -15.92 1.81 1.83
CA GLU A 179 -16.42 0.49 1.43
C GLU A 179 -16.40 0.31 -0.09
N GLN A 180 -16.77 1.35 -0.85
CA GLN A 180 -16.66 1.34 -2.30
C GLN A 180 -15.20 1.13 -2.74
N PHE A 181 -14.26 1.87 -2.16
CA PHE A 181 -12.84 1.71 -2.45
C PHE A 181 -12.32 0.32 -2.05
N SER A 182 -12.83 -0.25 -0.96
CA SER A 182 -12.48 -1.60 -0.54
C SER A 182 -12.84 -2.65 -1.60
N LYS A 183 -14.06 -2.59 -2.12
CA LYS A 183 -14.53 -3.50 -3.18
C LYS A 183 -13.70 -3.38 -4.46
N GLU A 184 -13.40 -2.15 -4.85
CA GLU A 184 -12.57 -1.89 -6.04
C GLU A 184 -11.09 -2.28 -5.81
N SER A 185 -10.58 -2.19 -4.58
CA SER A 185 -9.24 -2.66 -4.22
C SER A 185 -9.11 -4.16 -4.46
N ILE A 186 -10.02 -4.96 -3.91
CA ILE A 186 -10.03 -6.42 -4.09
C ILE A 186 -10.10 -6.77 -5.58
N LYS A 187 -11.02 -6.13 -6.30
CA LYS A 187 -11.18 -6.36 -7.74
C LYS A 187 -9.91 -6.04 -8.53
N HIS A 188 -9.26 -4.92 -8.23
CA HIS A 188 -8.05 -4.50 -8.93
C HIS A 188 -6.88 -5.43 -8.62
N ALA A 189 -6.74 -5.87 -7.36
CA ALA A 189 -5.69 -6.78 -6.94
C ALA A 189 -5.70 -8.12 -7.69
N GLN A 190 -6.86 -8.58 -8.18
CA GLN A 190 -6.96 -9.82 -8.95
C GLN A 190 -6.12 -9.82 -10.23
N ILE A 191 -5.78 -8.65 -10.77
CA ILE A 191 -4.87 -8.54 -11.93
C ILE A 191 -3.48 -9.13 -11.60
N PHE A 192 -3.08 -9.03 -10.34
CA PHE A 192 -1.75 -9.39 -9.83
C PHE A 192 -1.75 -10.74 -9.08
N ASN A 193 -2.82 -11.51 -9.14
CA ASN A 193 -2.81 -12.84 -8.52
C ASN A 193 -1.83 -13.78 -9.26
N ASP A 194 -1.35 -14.80 -8.57
CA ASP A 194 -0.34 -15.74 -9.05
C ASP A 194 -0.74 -16.40 -10.36
N LYS A 195 -2.02 -16.79 -10.52
CA LYS A 195 -2.53 -17.39 -11.74
C LYS A 195 -2.43 -16.46 -12.94
N ASN A 196 -2.89 -15.21 -12.81
CA ASN A 196 -2.87 -14.23 -13.90
C ASN A 196 -1.43 -13.87 -14.29
N VAL A 197 -0.54 -13.76 -13.32
CA VAL A 197 0.88 -13.52 -13.56
C VAL A 197 1.52 -14.73 -14.26
N PHE A 198 1.22 -15.96 -13.81
CA PHE A 198 1.71 -17.17 -14.45
C PHE A 198 1.22 -17.28 -15.90
N ASP A 199 -0.07 -17.05 -16.18
CA ASP A 199 -0.63 -17.08 -17.52
C ASP A 199 0.03 -16.03 -18.44
N THR A 200 0.40 -14.88 -17.89
CA THR A 200 1.17 -13.85 -18.62
C THR A 200 2.56 -14.38 -19.00
N TRP A 201 3.27 -15.00 -18.08
CA TRP A 201 4.57 -15.63 -18.34
C TRP A 201 4.47 -16.70 -19.44
N VAL A 202 3.49 -17.60 -19.34
CA VAL A 202 3.26 -18.64 -20.36
C VAL A 202 3.03 -18.02 -21.75
N THR A 203 2.25 -16.93 -21.81
CA THR A 203 1.98 -16.22 -23.06
C THR A 203 3.26 -15.63 -23.66
N VAL A 204 4.10 -14.99 -22.84
CA VAL A 204 5.39 -14.46 -23.29
C VAL A 204 6.30 -15.56 -23.83
N PHE A 205 6.46 -16.66 -23.09
CA PHE A 205 7.29 -17.78 -23.53
C PHE A 205 6.81 -18.41 -24.84
N ARG A 206 5.49 -18.60 -25.01
CA ARG A 206 4.92 -19.07 -26.28
C ARG A 206 5.20 -18.11 -27.43
N THR A 207 5.11 -16.79 -27.19
CA THR A 207 5.40 -15.75 -28.20
C THR A 207 6.87 -15.81 -28.62
N LEU A 208 7.76 -16.07 -27.67
CA LEU A 208 9.20 -16.22 -27.91
C LEU A 208 9.58 -17.60 -28.47
N LYS A 209 8.61 -18.50 -28.70
CA LYS A 209 8.82 -19.89 -29.16
C LYS A 209 9.76 -20.68 -28.22
N VAL A 210 9.75 -20.40 -26.95
CA VAL A 210 10.44 -21.19 -25.93
C VAL A 210 9.55 -22.40 -25.61
N ASN A 211 10.10 -23.62 -25.75
CA ASN A 211 9.42 -24.81 -25.30
C ASN A 211 9.43 -24.87 -23.76
N LEU A 212 8.25 -24.94 -23.17
CA LEU A 212 8.05 -25.14 -21.74
C LEU A 212 7.90 -26.61 -21.42
#